data_0685255e7d18959eec4c510453c30e88
#
_entry.id   0685255e7d18959eec4c510453c30e88
#
_cell.length_a   1.000
_cell.length_b   1.000
_cell.length_c   1.000
_cell.angle_alpha   90.00
_cell.angle_beta   90.00
_cell.angle_gamma   90.00
#
_symmetry.space_group_name_H-M   'P 1'
#
loop_
_entity.id
_entity.type
_entity.pdbx_description
1 polymer ?
#
loop_
_entity_poly.entity_id
_entity_poly.type
_entity_poly.pdbx_seq_one_letter_code
_entity_poly.pdbx_strand_id
1 'polypeptide(L)'
;TIILEIVRQNKSVELPELCQLLGVSESTVRRDLAALDEKGLIKKVHGGAVPIDESSLNWVERDVEEKSKMFNEEKRAIGRYAASLVEDGDFIFLDAGTTTEKMIEFFPPKNISFVTNGFVHAKALARRGFKTFIPAGEIKRTTEAIVGAECVNSLKCYNFTKCFMGANGISLKAGITTPDRNEASVKITAMEKSRVAYVLA
;
A
#
# COMPACT_ATOMS: atom_id res chain seq x y z
N THR A 1 2.68 22.50 -8.23
CA THR A 1 2.28 23.09 -9.53
C THR A 1 1.16 24.08 -9.24
N ILE A 2 1.18 25.27 -9.84
CA ILE A 2 0.18 26.34 -9.62
C ILE A 2 -1.26 25.81 -9.82
N ILE A 3 -1.49 25.00 -10.85
CA ILE A 3 -2.80 24.35 -11.08
C ILE A 3 -3.29 23.56 -9.87
N LEU A 4 -2.41 22.82 -9.22
CA LEU A 4 -2.78 22.01 -8.04
C LEU A 4 -3.22 22.88 -6.86
N GLU A 5 -2.56 24.01 -6.65
CA GLU A 5 -2.92 24.98 -5.61
C GLU A 5 -4.27 25.64 -5.89
N ILE A 6 -4.51 26.05 -7.14
CA ILE A 6 -5.78 26.64 -7.58
C ILE A 6 -6.93 25.62 -7.38
N VAL A 7 -6.74 24.39 -7.82
CA VAL A 7 -7.76 23.34 -7.69
C VAL A 7 -8.01 22.98 -6.23
N ARG A 8 -6.99 23.01 -5.35
CA ARG A 8 -7.16 22.74 -3.91
C ARG A 8 -7.87 23.86 -3.16
N GLN A 9 -7.67 25.12 -3.56
CA GLN A 9 -8.32 26.27 -2.94
C GLN A 9 -9.79 26.40 -3.36
N ASN A 10 -10.11 25.98 -4.58
CA ASN A 10 -11.47 26.05 -5.13
C ASN A 10 -12.07 24.64 -5.18
N LYS A 11 -13.29 24.46 -4.70
CA LYS A 11 -13.98 23.16 -4.68
C LYS A 11 -14.20 22.56 -6.08
N SER A 12 -14.16 23.38 -7.12
CA SER A 12 -14.14 23.01 -8.54
C SER A 12 -13.57 24.18 -9.34
N VAL A 13 -12.86 23.89 -10.42
CA VAL A 13 -12.30 24.91 -11.33
C VAL A 13 -12.61 24.52 -12.76
N GLU A 14 -13.18 25.45 -13.52
CA GLU A 14 -13.49 25.22 -14.92
C GLU A 14 -12.28 25.47 -15.83
N LEU A 15 -12.25 24.78 -16.95
CA LEU A 15 -11.16 24.89 -17.94
C LEU A 15 -10.92 26.32 -18.45
N PRO A 16 -11.96 27.11 -18.79
CA PRO A 16 -11.80 28.50 -19.21
C PRO A 16 -11.18 29.37 -18.10
N GLU A 17 -11.59 29.16 -16.85
CA GLU A 17 -11.05 29.88 -15.70
C GLU A 17 -9.56 29.60 -15.50
N LEU A 18 -9.15 28.34 -15.61
CA LEU A 18 -7.73 27.97 -15.56
C LEU A 18 -6.93 28.59 -16.68
N CYS A 19 -7.48 28.64 -17.89
CA CYS A 19 -6.82 29.29 -19.02
C CYS A 19 -6.60 30.79 -18.76
N GLN A 20 -7.60 31.47 -18.20
CA GLN A 20 -7.54 32.90 -17.88
C GLN A 20 -6.54 33.18 -16.76
N LEU A 21 -6.56 32.40 -15.67
CA LEU A 21 -5.67 32.55 -14.52
C LEU A 21 -4.20 32.27 -14.86
N LEU A 22 -3.97 31.33 -15.77
CA LEU A 22 -2.62 30.90 -16.14
C LEU A 22 -2.07 31.59 -17.38
N GLY A 23 -2.91 32.25 -18.16
CA GLY A 23 -2.52 32.88 -19.41
C GLY A 23 -2.07 31.89 -20.50
N VAL A 24 -2.59 30.64 -20.49
CA VAL A 24 -2.21 29.59 -21.43
C VAL A 24 -3.41 29.03 -22.20
N SER A 25 -3.14 28.34 -23.31
CA SER A 25 -4.19 27.74 -24.14
C SER A 25 -4.91 26.58 -23.48
N GLU A 26 -6.16 26.33 -23.89
CA GLU A 26 -6.94 25.15 -23.44
C GLU A 26 -6.21 23.83 -23.63
N SER A 27 -5.50 23.67 -24.75
CA SER A 27 -4.75 22.45 -25.05
C SER A 27 -3.63 22.19 -24.03
N THR A 28 -2.98 23.28 -23.56
CA THR A 28 -1.96 23.21 -22.51
C THR A 28 -2.60 22.80 -21.19
N VAL A 29 -3.67 23.48 -20.77
CA VAL A 29 -4.37 23.18 -19.52
C VAL A 29 -4.92 21.74 -19.54
N ARG A 30 -5.53 21.29 -20.65
CA ARG A 30 -6.05 19.92 -20.79
C ARG A 30 -4.97 18.87 -20.60
N ARG A 31 -3.76 19.11 -21.15
CA ARG A 31 -2.63 18.19 -21.01
C ARG A 31 -2.11 18.16 -19.57
N ASP A 32 -1.98 19.34 -18.95
CA ASP A 32 -1.51 19.44 -17.57
C ASP A 32 -2.51 18.85 -16.58
N LEU A 33 -3.83 19.06 -16.78
CA LEU A 33 -4.87 18.40 -16.01
C LEU A 33 -4.85 16.87 -16.19
N ALA A 34 -4.62 16.37 -17.40
CA ALA A 34 -4.50 14.94 -17.65
C ALA A 34 -3.30 14.34 -16.90
N ALA A 35 -2.15 15.01 -16.93
CA ALA A 35 -0.95 14.58 -16.22
C ALA A 35 -1.12 14.62 -14.69
N LEU A 36 -1.88 15.57 -14.15
CA LEU A 36 -2.18 15.64 -12.72
C LEU A 36 -3.22 14.61 -12.28
N ASP A 37 -4.20 14.32 -13.12
CA ASP A 37 -5.20 13.27 -12.92
C ASP A 37 -4.56 11.88 -12.94
N GLU A 38 -3.68 11.63 -13.91
CA GLU A 38 -2.90 10.39 -14.01
C GLU A 38 -2.01 10.15 -12.79
N LYS A 39 -1.47 11.22 -12.20
CA LYS A 39 -0.72 11.18 -10.94
C LYS A 39 -1.61 11.08 -9.70
N GLY A 40 -2.93 11.09 -9.85
CA GLY A 40 -3.88 11.05 -8.75
C GLY A 40 -3.84 12.27 -7.83
N LEU A 41 -3.44 13.44 -8.35
CA LEU A 41 -3.33 14.69 -7.58
C LEU A 41 -4.60 15.55 -7.65
N ILE A 42 -5.41 15.37 -8.71
CA ILE A 42 -6.71 15.98 -8.94
C ILE A 42 -7.61 14.95 -9.60
N LYS A 43 -8.91 15.23 -9.67
CA LYS A 43 -9.86 14.48 -10.49
C LYS A 43 -10.32 15.36 -11.65
N LYS A 44 -10.01 14.94 -12.88
CA LYS A 44 -10.50 15.58 -14.09
C LYS A 44 -11.98 15.28 -14.26
N VAL A 45 -12.79 16.30 -14.52
CA VAL A 45 -14.22 16.21 -14.79
C VAL A 45 -14.53 16.83 -16.15
N HIS A 46 -15.77 16.65 -16.63
CA HIS A 46 -16.19 17.30 -17.87
C HIS A 46 -16.16 18.83 -17.70
N GLY A 47 -15.31 19.50 -18.47
CA GLY A 47 -15.17 20.97 -18.43
C GLY A 47 -14.17 21.54 -17.42
N GLY A 48 -13.48 20.72 -16.60
CA GLY A 48 -12.55 21.24 -15.59
C GLY A 48 -11.87 20.21 -14.74
N ALA A 49 -11.59 20.59 -13.50
CA ALA A 49 -11.00 19.71 -12.48
C ALA A 49 -11.58 20.02 -11.10
N VAL A 50 -11.62 19.00 -10.27
CA VAL A 50 -11.96 19.11 -8.84
C VAL A 50 -10.79 18.60 -8.01
N PRO A 51 -10.58 19.14 -6.79
CA PRO A 51 -9.63 18.54 -5.88
C PRO A 51 -10.04 17.11 -5.61
N ILE A 52 -9.09 16.26 -5.37
CA ILE A 52 -9.39 14.99 -4.73
C ILE A 52 -9.80 15.36 -3.31
N ASP A 53 -11.10 15.40 -3.08
CA ASP A 53 -11.64 15.62 -1.73
C ASP A 53 -11.16 14.46 -0.86
N GLU A 54 -10.41 14.80 0.18
CA GLU A 54 -9.98 13.81 1.19
C GLU A 54 -11.21 13.16 1.87
N SER A 55 -12.39 13.76 1.75
CA SER A 55 -13.65 13.20 2.21
C SER A 55 -14.38 12.36 1.16
N SER A 56 -14.11 12.55 -0.13
CA SER A 56 -14.57 11.68 -1.22
C SER A 56 -13.48 10.67 -1.57
N LEU A 57 -12.98 9.96 -0.58
CA LEU A 57 -12.21 8.77 -0.76
C LEU A 57 -13.06 7.76 -1.54
N ASN A 58 -13.07 7.86 -2.84
CA ASN A 58 -13.36 6.72 -3.70
C ASN A 58 -12.26 5.70 -3.37
N TRP A 59 -12.55 4.85 -2.42
CA TRP A 59 -11.73 3.72 -2.00
C TRP A 59 -11.72 2.66 -3.10
N VAL A 60 -11.34 3.06 -4.31
CA VAL A 60 -10.98 2.09 -5.33
C VAL A 60 -9.65 1.52 -4.90
N GLU A 61 -9.70 0.37 -4.30
CA GLU A 61 -8.49 -0.37 -3.99
C GLU A 61 -7.79 -0.68 -5.31
N ARG A 62 -6.63 -0.05 -5.52
CA ARG A 62 -5.81 -0.31 -6.69
C ARG A 62 -5.37 -1.77 -6.68
N ASP A 63 -5.41 -2.39 -7.83
CA ASP A 63 -4.91 -3.75 -8.04
C ASP A 63 -3.42 -3.87 -7.64
N VAL A 64 -3.03 -5.04 -7.19
CA VAL A 64 -1.64 -5.33 -6.80
C VAL A 64 -0.67 -5.10 -7.96
N GLU A 65 -1.08 -5.37 -9.21
CA GLU A 65 -0.27 -5.12 -10.40
C GLU A 65 0.01 -3.63 -10.62
N GLU A 66 -0.98 -2.77 -10.44
CA GLU A 66 -0.80 -1.32 -10.53
C GLU A 66 0.11 -0.82 -9.41
N LYS A 67 -0.16 -1.26 -8.17
CA LYS A 67 0.66 -0.90 -7.01
C LYS A 67 2.11 -1.35 -7.18
N SER A 68 2.37 -2.50 -7.78
CA SER A 68 3.73 -3.04 -7.95
C SER A 68 4.60 -2.19 -8.87
N LYS A 69 3.98 -1.53 -9.86
CA LYS A 69 4.65 -0.67 -10.84
C LYS A 69 4.97 0.73 -10.30
N MET A 70 4.26 1.16 -9.25
CA MET A 70 4.40 2.50 -8.67
C MET A 70 5.48 2.53 -7.60
N PHE A 71 6.31 3.60 -7.59
CA PHE A 71 7.30 3.87 -6.53
C PHE A 71 8.24 2.70 -6.26
N ASN A 72 8.75 2.05 -7.32
CA ASN A 72 9.50 0.81 -7.19
C ASN A 72 10.83 1.02 -6.47
N GLU A 73 11.54 2.12 -6.72
CA GLU A 73 12.82 2.41 -6.08
C GLU A 73 12.63 2.78 -4.60
N GLU A 74 11.59 3.54 -4.28
CA GLU A 74 11.25 3.89 -2.89
C GLU A 74 10.87 2.64 -2.10
N LYS A 75 10.05 1.76 -2.67
CA LYS A 75 9.69 0.48 -2.04
C LYS A 75 10.91 -0.42 -1.84
N ARG A 76 11.85 -0.44 -2.80
CA ARG A 76 13.10 -1.19 -2.63
C ARG A 76 13.98 -0.60 -1.53
N ALA A 77 14.05 0.73 -1.43
CA ALA A 77 14.80 1.39 -0.35
C ALA A 77 14.20 1.08 1.02
N ILE A 78 12.87 1.20 1.15
CA ILE A 78 12.12 0.83 2.36
C ILE A 78 12.31 -0.65 2.68
N GLY A 79 12.13 -1.54 1.69
CA GLY A 79 12.28 -2.98 1.85
C GLY A 79 13.68 -3.38 2.29
N ARG A 80 14.71 -2.75 1.75
CA ARG A 80 16.12 -2.98 2.13
C ARG A 80 16.35 -2.58 3.59
N TYR A 81 15.88 -1.41 3.99
CA TYR A 81 16.01 -0.95 5.37
C TYR A 81 15.24 -1.88 6.33
N ALA A 82 13.99 -2.19 6.02
CA ALA A 82 13.18 -3.09 6.85
C ALA A 82 13.81 -4.49 6.99
N ALA A 83 14.38 -5.03 5.91
CA ALA A 83 15.09 -6.32 5.95
C ALA A 83 16.34 -6.28 6.84
N SER A 84 17.00 -5.13 7.00
CA SER A 84 18.16 -4.98 7.91
C SER A 84 17.80 -5.08 9.39
N LEU A 85 16.52 -4.90 9.72
CA LEU A 85 16.01 -5.02 11.10
C LEU A 85 15.75 -6.47 11.53
N VAL A 86 15.95 -7.42 10.61
CA VAL A 86 15.70 -8.84 10.85
C VAL A 86 16.93 -9.52 11.45
N GLU A 87 16.71 -10.30 12.50
CA GLU A 87 17.75 -10.98 13.26
C GLU A 87 17.67 -12.50 13.09
N ASP A 88 18.75 -13.18 13.45
CA ASP A 88 18.78 -14.64 13.47
C ASP A 88 17.80 -15.19 14.51
N GLY A 89 17.05 -16.24 14.14
CA GLY A 89 16.03 -16.83 15.00
C GLY A 89 14.68 -16.08 14.99
N ASP A 90 14.53 -15.01 14.22
CA ASP A 90 13.24 -14.30 14.10
C ASP A 90 12.13 -15.20 13.54
N PHE A 91 10.95 -15.05 14.12
CA PHE A 91 9.70 -15.60 13.61
C PHE A 91 8.80 -14.42 13.20
N ILE A 92 8.64 -14.23 11.90
CA ILE A 92 8.14 -13.00 11.30
C ILE A 92 6.78 -13.22 10.66
N PHE A 93 5.85 -12.28 10.89
CA PHE A 93 4.70 -12.11 10.01
C PHE A 93 5.02 -11.07 8.93
N LEU A 94 4.86 -11.46 7.66
CA LEU A 94 5.06 -10.59 6.50
C LEU A 94 3.71 -10.41 5.77
N ASP A 95 3.19 -9.18 5.79
CA ASP A 95 1.92 -8.84 5.18
C ASP A 95 1.97 -8.87 3.64
N ALA A 96 0.83 -9.20 3.01
CA ALA A 96 0.67 -9.19 1.57
C ALA A 96 0.64 -7.77 1.00
N GLY A 97 1.79 -7.16 0.79
CA GLY A 97 1.89 -5.81 0.23
C GLY A 97 3.05 -5.67 -0.75
N THR A 98 2.92 -4.78 -1.72
CA THR A 98 3.99 -4.58 -2.72
C THR A 98 5.28 -4.00 -2.13
N THR A 99 5.22 -3.28 -1.00
CA THR A 99 6.40 -2.79 -0.29
C THR A 99 7.05 -3.90 0.53
N THR A 100 6.25 -4.71 1.23
CA THR A 100 6.73 -5.86 2.00
C THR A 100 7.31 -6.96 1.10
N GLU A 101 6.78 -7.11 -0.12
CA GLU A 101 7.35 -8.00 -1.13
C GLU A 101 8.81 -7.66 -1.45
N LYS A 102 9.13 -6.36 -1.55
CA LYS A 102 10.51 -5.92 -1.83
C LYS A 102 11.51 -6.28 -0.73
N MET A 103 11.07 -6.49 0.51
CA MET A 103 11.94 -6.98 1.58
C MET A 103 12.54 -8.34 1.25
N ILE A 104 11.79 -9.20 0.54
CA ILE A 104 12.18 -10.57 0.28
C ILE A 104 13.51 -10.64 -0.47
N GLU A 105 13.79 -9.68 -1.34
CA GLU A 105 15.05 -9.59 -2.09
C GLU A 105 16.29 -9.43 -1.17
N PHE A 106 16.09 -8.79 -0.01
CA PHE A 106 17.15 -8.34 0.87
C PHE A 106 17.33 -9.15 2.15
N PHE A 107 16.48 -10.15 2.41
CA PHE A 107 16.66 -10.97 3.61
C PHE A 107 18.01 -11.68 3.60
N PRO A 108 18.77 -11.61 4.69
CA PRO A 108 20.03 -12.30 4.81
C PRO A 108 19.81 -13.83 4.92
N PRO A 109 20.81 -14.65 4.60
CA PRO A 109 20.76 -16.09 4.78
C PRO A 109 20.90 -16.46 6.27
N LYS A 110 19.83 -16.22 7.05
CA LYS A 110 19.74 -16.47 8.48
C LYS A 110 18.66 -17.52 8.75
N ASN A 111 18.67 -18.09 9.95
CA ASN A 111 17.62 -19.00 10.41
C ASN A 111 16.36 -18.20 10.79
N ILE A 112 15.58 -17.81 9.78
CA ILE A 112 14.36 -17.02 9.93
C ILE A 112 13.19 -17.87 9.47
N SER A 113 12.08 -17.79 10.20
CA SER A 113 10.82 -18.42 9.82
C SER A 113 9.76 -17.36 9.57
N PHE A 114 8.92 -17.58 8.56
CA PHE A 114 7.91 -16.64 8.14
C PHE A 114 6.50 -17.23 8.19
N VAL A 115 5.55 -16.42 8.58
CA VAL A 115 4.13 -16.57 8.24
C VAL A 115 3.78 -15.40 7.36
N THR A 116 3.13 -15.63 6.23
CA THR A 116 2.67 -14.57 5.34
C THR A 116 1.28 -14.88 4.82
N ASN A 117 0.42 -13.86 4.78
CA ASN A 117 -0.86 -13.95 4.12
C ASN A 117 -0.78 -13.59 2.61
N GLY A 118 0.42 -13.30 2.08
CA GLY A 118 0.65 -13.04 0.66
C GLY A 118 1.01 -14.32 -0.09
N PHE A 119 0.18 -14.71 -1.08
CA PHE A 119 0.44 -15.91 -1.88
C PHE A 119 1.78 -15.81 -2.65
N VAL A 120 2.01 -14.67 -3.28
CA VAL A 120 3.27 -14.39 -4.01
C VAL A 120 4.47 -14.35 -3.05
N HIS A 121 4.30 -13.76 -1.87
CA HIS A 121 5.33 -13.70 -0.83
C HIS A 121 5.75 -15.10 -0.37
N ALA A 122 4.77 -15.97 -0.09
CA ALA A 122 5.03 -17.33 0.34
C ALA A 122 5.86 -18.10 -0.69
N LYS A 123 5.49 -17.98 -1.96
CA LYS A 123 6.22 -18.60 -3.07
C LYS A 123 7.66 -18.08 -3.18
N ALA A 124 7.84 -16.76 -3.05
CA ALA A 124 9.15 -16.11 -3.13
C ALA A 124 10.06 -16.51 -1.96
N LEU A 125 9.54 -16.50 -0.73
CA LEU A 125 10.26 -16.92 0.48
C LEU A 125 10.68 -18.38 0.42
N ALA A 126 9.76 -19.28 0.04
CA ALA A 126 10.03 -20.71 -0.08
C ALA A 126 11.12 -20.99 -1.14
N ARG A 127 11.11 -20.29 -2.29
CA ARG A 127 12.17 -20.40 -3.32
C ARG A 127 13.54 -19.99 -2.81
N ARG A 128 13.61 -19.09 -1.85
CA ARG A 128 14.86 -18.67 -1.19
C ARG A 128 15.27 -19.59 -0.05
N GLY A 129 14.51 -20.67 0.20
CA GLY A 129 14.82 -21.69 1.22
C GLY A 129 14.38 -21.33 2.64
N PHE A 130 13.60 -20.27 2.82
CA PHE A 130 13.08 -19.91 4.14
C PHE A 130 11.94 -20.84 4.57
N LYS A 131 11.90 -21.20 5.85
CA LYS A 131 10.76 -21.89 6.45
C LYS A 131 9.55 -20.95 6.44
N THR A 132 8.55 -21.27 5.63
CA THR A 132 7.43 -20.40 5.34
C THR A 132 6.11 -21.11 5.57
N PHE A 133 5.19 -20.43 6.26
CA PHE A 133 3.83 -20.87 6.52
C PHE A 133 2.84 -19.89 5.91
N ILE A 134 1.71 -20.39 5.47
CA ILE A 134 0.54 -19.61 5.03
C ILE A 134 -0.63 -19.90 5.98
N PRO A 135 -1.39 -18.89 6.44
CA PRO A 135 -2.61 -19.12 7.20
C PRO A 135 -3.68 -19.74 6.31
N ALA A 136 -4.68 -20.40 6.90
CA ALA A 136 -5.90 -20.76 6.17
C ALA A 136 -6.68 -19.49 5.76
N GLY A 137 -7.62 -19.62 4.82
CA GLY A 137 -8.50 -18.52 4.44
C GLY A 137 -8.74 -18.42 2.94
N GLU A 138 -9.46 -17.37 2.54
CA GLU A 138 -9.79 -17.05 1.16
C GLU A 138 -8.71 -16.17 0.53
N ILE A 139 -8.35 -16.43 -0.73
CA ILE A 139 -7.46 -15.54 -1.49
C ILE A 139 -8.30 -14.43 -2.12
N LYS A 140 -8.09 -13.19 -1.69
CA LYS A 140 -8.67 -12.00 -2.30
C LYS A 140 -7.98 -11.69 -3.63
N ARG A 141 -8.74 -11.74 -4.72
CA ARG A 141 -8.21 -11.62 -6.08
C ARG A 141 -7.45 -10.32 -6.35
N THR A 142 -7.92 -9.19 -5.82
CA THR A 142 -7.33 -7.85 -6.10
C THR A 142 -5.98 -7.62 -5.44
N THR A 143 -5.71 -8.26 -4.32
CA THR A 143 -4.47 -8.07 -3.55
C THR A 143 -3.65 -9.35 -3.38
N GLU A 144 -4.17 -10.49 -3.86
CA GLU A 144 -3.57 -11.82 -3.71
C GLU A 144 -3.24 -12.16 -2.25
N ALA A 145 -3.99 -11.52 -1.34
CA ALA A 145 -3.87 -11.70 0.09
C ALA A 145 -4.86 -12.77 0.58
N ILE A 146 -4.40 -13.62 1.51
CA ILE A 146 -5.27 -14.53 2.26
C ILE A 146 -5.94 -13.72 3.36
N VAL A 147 -7.27 -13.78 3.41
CA VAL A 147 -8.13 -13.01 4.32
C VAL A 147 -9.24 -13.88 4.91
N GLY A 148 -10.06 -13.28 5.77
CA GLY A 148 -11.25 -13.90 6.35
C GLY A 148 -11.03 -14.43 7.76
N ALA A 149 -12.11 -14.99 8.31
CA ALA A 149 -12.13 -15.46 9.71
C ALA A 149 -11.14 -16.60 9.98
N GLU A 150 -10.98 -17.52 9.02
CA GLU A 150 -10.02 -18.62 9.11
C GLU A 150 -8.58 -18.09 9.16
N CYS A 151 -8.26 -17.03 8.39
CA CYS A 151 -6.96 -16.39 8.41
C CYS A 151 -6.67 -15.80 9.80
N VAL A 152 -7.62 -15.01 10.32
CA VAL A 152 -7.53 -14.46 11.68
C VAL A 152 -7.36 -15.55 12.74
N ASN A 153 -8.15 -16.62 12.67
CA ASN A 153 -8.06 -17.73 13.65
C ASN A 153 -6.74 -18.49 13.54
N SER A 154 -6.21 -18.69 12.32
CA SER A 154 -4.88 -19.27 12.13
C SER A 154 -3.79 -18.40 12.77
N LEU A 155 -3.86 -17.08 12.61
CA LEU A 155 -2.87 -16.15 13.15
C LEU A 155 -2.86 -16.09 14.68
N LYS A 156 -4.00 -16.29 15.32
CA LYS A 156 -4.10 -16.35 16.80
C LYS A 156 -3.26 -17.46 17.43
N CYS A 157 -2.94 -18.51 16.67
CA CYS A 157 -2.11 -19.63 17.13
C CYS A 157 -0.60 -19.33 17.15
N TYR A 158 -0.19 -18.19 16.61
CA TYR A 158 1.21 -17.78 16.51
C TYR A 158 1.56 -16.68 17.51
N ASN A 159 2.86 -16.56 17.81
CA ASN A 159 3.44 -15.42 18.49
C ASN A 159 4.70 -15.02 17.72
N PHE A 160 4.67 -13.85 17.10
CA PHE A 160 5.75 -13.38 16.24
C PHE A 160 6.76 -12.53 17.02
N THR A 161 8.02 -12.58 16.63
CA THR A 161 9.03 -11.64 17.12
C THR A 161 8.82 -10.26 16.50
N LYS A 162 8.54 -10.23 15.20
CA LYS A 162 8.32 -9.00 14.43
C LYS A 162 7.20 -9.21 13.42
N CYS A 163 6.48 -8.15 13.09
CA CYS A 163 5.63 -8.12 11.89
C CYS A 163 5.95 -6.90 11.03
N PHE A 164 5.84 -7.08 9.71
CA PHE A 164 6.02 -6.03 8.73
C PHE A 164 4.75 -5.87 7.92
N MET A 165 4.14 -4.69 8.01
CA MET A 165 2.84 -4.36 7.46
C MET A 165 2.94 -3.34 6.34
N GLY A 166 2.17 -3.52 5.27
CA GLY A 166 1.88 -2.45 4.33
C GLY A 166 0.71 -1.59 4.80
N ALA A 167 0.62 -0.37 4.30
CA ALA A 167 -0.49 0.55 4.51
C ALA A 167 -1.05 1.05 3.17
N ASN A 168 -2.37 1.31 3.12
CA ASN A 168 -3.00 1.94 1.96
C ASN A 168 -3.05 3.46 2.12
N GLY A 169 -3.12 3.94 3.35
CA GLY A 169 -3.13 5.36 3.66
C GLY A 169 -2.65 5.66 5.08
N ILE A 170 -2.10 6.84 5.25
CA ILE A 170 -1.68 7.37 6.55
C ILE A 170 -2.17 8.82 6.66
N SER A 171 -2.81 9.15 7.77
CA SER A 171 -3.18 10.52 8.09
C SER A 171 -3.10 10.79 9.59
N LEU A 172 -2.92 12.06 9.97
CA LEU A 172 -2.90 12.45 11.39
C LEU A 172 -4.22 12.15 12.11
N LYS A 173 -5.34 12.23 11.38
CA LYS A 173 -6.68 12.02 11.96
C LYS A 173 -7.07 10.55 12.06
N ALA A 174 -6.82 9.76 11.01
CA ALA A 174 -7.27 8.37 10.92
C ALA A 174 -6.16 7.35 11.26
N GLY A 175 -4.92 7.80 11.44
CA GLY A 175 -3.78 6.91 11.62
C GLY A 175 -3.47 6.14 10.35
N ILE A 176 -3.12 4.87 10.50
CA ILE A 176 -2.80 3.93 9.42
C ILE A 176 -4.09 3.22 9.00
N THR A 177 -4.39 3.23 7.70
CA THR A 177 -5.66 2.74 7.18
C THR A 177 -5.52 1.73 6.05
N THR A 178 -6.51 0.85 5.94
CA THR A 178 -6.78 -0.02 4.79
C THR A 178 -8.28 0.01 4.49
N PRO A 179 -8.73 -0.04 3.22
CA PRO A 179 -10.14 0.05 2.87
C PRO A 179 -10.93 -1.24 3.14
N ASP A 180 -10.26 -2.38 3.21
CA ASP A 180 -10.89 -3.69 3.35
C ASP A 180 -10.90 -4.15 4.82
N ARG A 181 -12.11 -4.47 5.34
CA ARG A 181 -12.29 -4.90 6.74
C ARG A 181 -11.64 -6.25 7.04
N ASN A 182 -11.64 -7.17 6.08
CA ASN A 182 -11.02 -8.48 6.26
C ASN A 182 -9.50 -8.35 6.33
N GLU A 183 -8.91 -7.51 5.46
CA GLU A 183 -7.47 -7.19 5.55
C GLU A 183 -7.14 -6.46 6.85
N ALA A 184 -7.97 -5.50 7.28
CA ALA A 184 -7.78 -4.81 8.56
C ALA A 184 -7.74 -5.80 9.73
N SER A 185 -8.66 -6.77 9.76
CA SER A 185 -8.73 -7.79 10.82
C SER A 185 -7.48 -8.66 10.87
N VAL A 186 -6.95 -9.06 9.70
CA VAL A 186 -5.70 -9.81 9.59
C VAL A 186 -4.52 -8.99 10.11
N LYS A 187 -4.41 -7.71 9.67
CA LYS A 187 -3.33 -6.80 10.10
C LYS A 187 -3.36 -6.57 11.62
N ILE A 188 -4.53 -6.26 12.19
CA ILE A 188 -4.70 -6.06 13.64
C ILE A 188 -4.25 -7.31 14.39
N THR A 189 -4.75 -8.49 14.01
CA THR A 189 -4.40 -9.75 14.67
C THR A 189 -2.91 -10.03 14.61
N ALA A 190 -2.28 -9.82 13.46
CA ALA A 190 -0.84 -10.04 13.32
C ALA A 190 -0.02 -9.06 14.18
N MET A 191 -0.44 -7.79 14.27
CA MET A 191 0.20 -6.81 15.15
C MET A 191 0.06 -7.17 16.62
N GLU A 192 -1.15 -7.56 17.07
CA GLU A 192 -1.40 -8.00 18.45
C GLU A 192 -0.59 -9.24 18.84
N LYS A 193 -0.28 -10.11 17.86
CA LYS A 193 0.52 -11.31 18.03
C LYS A 193 2.02 -11.11 17.86
N SER A 194 2.47 -9.88 17.67
CA SER A 194 3.88 -9.54 17.45
C SER A 194 4.46 -8.74 18.62
N ARG A 195 5.72 -9.00 18.95
CA ARG A 195 6.44 -8.18 19.94
C ARG A 195 6.75 -6.77 19.43
N VAL A 196 7.07 -6.68 18.13
CA VAL A 196 7.34 -5.41 17.45
C VAL A 196 6.61 -5.39 16.13
N ALA A 197 5.89 -4.31 15.84
CA ALA A 197 5.21 -4.09 14.58
C ALA A 197 5.84 -2.92 13.82
N TYR A 198 6.21 -3.16 12.57
CA TYR A 198 6.70 -2.17 11.64
C TYR A 198 5.67 -1.93 10.54
N VAL A 199 5.39 -0.67 10.24
CA VAL A 199 4.55 -0.27 9.11
C VAL A 199 5.43 0.37 8.05
N LEU A 200 5.35 -0.17 6.83
CA LEU A 200 6.13 0.25 5.67
C LEU A 200 5.28 1.16 4.79
N ALA A 201 5.64 2.44 4.71
CA ALA A 201 4.92 3.45 3.97
C ALA A 201 5.85 4.49 3.33
#